data_df8ccd481dc9f3a4a385193037544146
#
_entry.id   df8ccd481dc9f3a4a385193037544146
#
_cell.length_a   1.000
_cell.length_b   1.000
_cell.length_c   1.000
_cell.angle_alpha   90.00
_cell.angle_beta   90.00
_cell.angle_gamma   90.00
#
_symmetry.space_group_name_H-M   'P 1'
#
loop_
_entity.id
_entity.type
_entity.pdbx_description
1 polymer ?
#
loop_
_entity_poly.entity_id
_entity_poly.type
_entity_poly.pdbx_seq_one_letter_code
_entity_poly.pdbx_strand_id
1 'polypeptide(L)'
;LLAHCFISNPVEAKMAFKEENEESQIQLAAFPYSDIQDDKVKVEESDLKAKYDELKARFKQPVETRDIKYVDIEVMASAADRAALNKDFAGFQTQLAAAADPTEVVRKAASTVSYLGIPVSKEAYPSDIAAVLDSMAVGSTSAVKANTADNTLNIVKLMSKQQLPDSVQYRVIQVAANSVAEAKTKADSIQGAIAGGADFEAIAKKYGQTGEKAWMTTKQYEYAQTLDKDNKAFINTLNTASVNSLNQLQLGQGYVVLQVLDRKAMVNKYVAAVIKKTIDFSQGTYRTAYNKFSSFVSGNQASADLLKNAAGNGYKVQELKDMTTASHYVANIHSTREALKWIFEAKEGDVSPLYECGDNNHLLVVVLDKIHRIGFRDLSDPQVKEMVKAEVIKDKKAEQLMAKVNGVKSIAAAKAKGGKISSVNQITFAAPTFIAATGASEPALSGAVSATKKGAFSAHAVKGNAGVYLFQVTNKSNRPVKFDEKTY
;
A
#
# COMPACT_ATOMS: atom_id res chain seq x y z
N LEU A 1 14.55 25.88 -14.65
CA LEU A 1 14.66 27.22 -14.03
C LEU A 1 15.74 27.22 -12.95
N LEU A 2 15.79 26.26 -12.01
CA LEU A 2 16.83 26.20 -10.96
C LEU A 2 18.25 26.05 -11.53
N ALA A 3 18.46 25.25 -12.58
CA ALA A 3 19.77 25.02 -13.19
C ALA A 3 20.39 26.29 -13.83
N HIS A 4 19.57 27.28 -14.20
CA HIS A 4 20.06 28.54 -14.76
C HIS A 4 20.37 29.62 -13.72
N CYS A 5 20.07 29.36 -12.43
CA CYS A 5 20.33 30.30 -11.33
C CYS A 5 21.66 30.02 -10.60
N PHE A 6 22.32 28.89 -10.87
CA PHE A 6 23.63 28.56 -10.31
C PHE A 6 24.73 29.06 -11.24
N ILE A 7 25.40 30.14 -10.84
CA ILE A 7 26.64 30.56 -11.45
C ILE A 7 27.77 29.73 -10.80
N SER A 8 28.41 28.86 -11.56
CA SER A 8 29.56 28.10 -11.07
C SER A 8 30.74 29.07 -10.79
N ASN A 9 31.29 28.97 -9.58
CA ASN A 9 32.48 29.72 -9.20
C ASN A 9 33.69 28.77 -9.22
N PRO A 10 34.70 28.98 -10.07
CA PRO A 10 35.89 28.09 -10.15
C PRO A 10 36.65 27.92 -8.82
N VAL A 11 36.56 28.91 -7.92
CA VAL A 11 37.12 28.81 -6.58
C VAL A 11 36.34 27.83 -5.71
N GLU A 12 35.01 27.92 -5.73
CA GLU A 12 34.12 26.99 -5.01
C GLU A 12 34.24 25.57 -5.56
N ALA A 13 34.32 25.39 -6.87
CA ALA A 13 34.54 24.10 -7.51
C ALA A 13 35.86 23.45 -7.04
N LYS A 14 36.98 24.22 -6.98
CA LYS A 14 38.23 23.73 -6.46
C LYS A 14 38.20 23.42 -4.97
N MET A 15 37.45 24.20 -4.17
CA MET A 15 37.24 23.92 -2.76
C MET A 15 36.44 22.62 -2.56
N ALA A 16 35.35 22.46 -3.26
CA ALA A 16 34.51 21.26 -3.24
C ALA A 16 35.33 20.01 -3.62
N PHE A 17 36.12 20.09 -4.70
CA PHE A 17 37.02 19.03 -5.10
C PHE A 17 38.02 18.68 -3.99
N LYS A 18 38.62 19.70 -3.35
CA LYS A 18 39.57 19.47 -2.24
C LYS A 18 38.89 18.83 -1.04
N GLU A 19 37.70 19.30 -0.68
CA GLU A 19 36.89 18.82 0.44
C GLU A 19 36.50 17.34 0.30
N GLU A 20 36.22 16.89 -0.92
CA GLU A 20 35.89 15.49 -1.22
C GLU A 20 37.14 14.59 -1.32
N ASN A 21 38.25 15.12 -1.81
CA ASN A 21 39.40 14.31 -2.22
C ASN A 21 40.60 14.40 -1.29
N GLU A 22 40.66 15.35 -0.35
CA GLU A 22 41.66 15.36 0.72
C GLU A 22 41.22 14.42 1.84
N GLU A 23 41.89 13.29 1.97
CA GLU A 23 41.65 12.28 3.02
C GLU A 23 42.58 12.45 4.18
N SER A 24 42.03 12.35 5.38
CA SER A 24 42.81 12.32 6.63
C SER A 24 42.69 10.96 7.32
N GLN A 25 43.74 10.54 7.99
CA GLN A 25 43.77 9.42 8.91
C GLN A 25 44.09 9.94 10.31
N ILE A 26 43.39 9.44 11.31
CA ILE A 26 43.54 9.86 12.69
C ILE A 26 43.68 8.68 13.66
N GLN A 27 44.38 8.92 14.76
CA GLN A 27 44.09 8.22 16.00
C GLN A 27 43.07 9.02 16.77
N LEU A 28 42.00 8.38 17.17
CA LEU A 28 40.80 8.95 17.83
C LEU A 28 40.74 8.46 19.26
N ALA A 29 40.42 9.38 20.17
CA ALA A 29 39.94 9.08 21.52
C ALA A 29 38.50 9.58 21.62
N ALA A 30 37.51 8.66 21.69
CA ALA A 30 36.13 8.95 21.83
C ALA A 30 35.64 8.82 23.27
N PHE A 31 34.82 9.79 23.70
CA PHE A 31 34.17 9.82 25.01
C PHE A 31 32.63 9.87 24.75
N PRO A 32 32.00 8.70 24.70
CA PRO A 32 30.55 8.63 24.37
C PRO A 32 29.68 9.27 25.43
N TYR A 33 28.58 9.92 25.02
CA TYR A 33 27.56 10.40 25.93
C TYR A 33 26.85 9.28 26.68
N SER A 34 26.80 8.08 26.11
CA SER A 34 26.24 6.88 26.74
C SER A 34 27.01 6.41 28.00
N ASP A 35 28.25 6.87 28.19
CA ASP A 35 29.03 6.55 29.40
C ASP A 35 28.52 7.34 30.63
N ILE A 36 27.64 8.34 30.44
CA ILE A 36 26.95 9.11 31.48
C ILE A 36 25.46 8.77 31.41
N GLN A 37 24.88 8.29 32.51
CA GLN A 37 23.44 7.97 32.59
C GLN A 37 22.62 9.26 32.62
N ASP A 38 21.46 9.29 31.93
CA ASP A 38 20.60 10.47 31.78
C ASP A 38 20.05 10.96 33.12
N ASP A 39 19.73 10.02 34.01
CA ASP A 39 19.20 10.28 35.36
C ASP A 39 20.19 11.00 36.29
N LYS A 40 21.47 10.94 35.98
CA LYS A 40 22.54 11.65 36.72
C LYS A 40 22.76 13.08 36.24
N VAL A 41 22.07 13.49 35.17
CA VAL A 41 22.16 14.82 34.59
C VAL A 41 21.01 15.70 35.14
N LYS A 42 21.30 16.64 36.03
CA LYS A 42 20.28 17.54 36.52
C LYS A 42 19.87 18.54 35.45
N VAL A 43 18.60 18.54 35.09
CA VAL A 43 17.97 19.48 34.15
C VAL A 43 17.05 20.43 34.94
N GLU A 44 17.26 21.72 34.79
CA GLU A 44 16.46 22.77 35.43
C GLU A 44 15.53 23.43 34.39
N GLU A 45 14.44 24.04 34.82
CA GLU A 45 13.50 24.74 33.92
C GLU A 45 14.17 25.89 33.17
N SER A 46 15.18 26.55 33.80
CA SER A 46 16.00 27.57 33.12
C SER A 46 16.81 27.03 31.95
N ASP A 47 17.32 25.79 32.09
CA ASP A 47 18.06 25.10 30.98
C ASP A 47 17.12 24.79 29.81
N LEU A 48 15.90 24.28 30.12
CA LEU A 48 14.90 24.00 29.10
C LEU A 48 14.50 25.26 28.35
N LYS A 49 14.27 26.36 29.07
CA LYS A 49 13.90 27.64 28.45
C LYS A 49 15.02 28.19 27.56
N ALA A 50 16.25 28.22 28.04
CA ALA A 50 17.40 28.67 27.23
C ALA A 50 17.61 27.85 25.99
N LYS A 51 17.52 26.51 26.10
CA LYS A 51 17.66 25.60 24.95
C LYS A 51 16.48 25.71 24.00
N TYR A 52 15.25 25.89 24.50
CA TYR A 52 14.07 26.15 23.66
C TYR A 52 14.26 27.42 22.82
N ASP A 53 14.72 28.53 23.45
CA ASP A 53 14.94 29.77 22.73
C ASP A 53 16.00 29.64 21.62
N GLU A 54 17.06 28.85 21.87
CA GLU A 54 18.06 28.49 20.87
C GLU A 54 17.45 27.69 19.68
N LEU A 55 16.57 26.72 20.00
CA LEU A 55 16.01 25.79 19.01
C LEU A 55 14.66 26.24 18.45
N LYS A 56 14.14 27.39 18.85
CA LYS A 56 12.78 27.88 18.58
C LYS A 56 12.39 27.76 17.09
N ALA A 57 13.32 28.04 16.20
CA ALA A 57 13.07 27.94 14.76
C ALA A 57 12.68 26.52 14.28
N ARG A 58 13.11 25.48 15.01
CA ARG A 58 12.76 24.07 14.72
C ARG A 58 11.28 23.77 15.07
N PHE A 59 10.69 24.54 15.97
CA PHE A 59 9.33 24.35 16.45
C PHE A 59 8.32 25.26 15.73
N LYS A 60 8.70 25.77 14.56
CA LYS A 60 7.81 26.60 13.73
C LYS A 60 6.63 25.75 13.25
N GLN A 61 5.43 26.27 13.53
CA GLN A 61 4.14 25.72 13.12
C GLN A 61 3.60 26.53 11.94
N PRO A 62 3.82 26.11 10.68
CA PRO A 62 3.46 26.91 9.51
C PRO A 62 1.96 26.88 9.19
N VAL A 63 1.24 25.87 9.66
CA VAL A 63 -0.21 25.67 9.47
C VAL A 63 -0.83 25.28 10.79
N GLU A 64 -2.11 25.62 10.98
CA GLU A 64 -2.86 25.12 12.16
C GLU A 64 -3.02 23.61 12.05
N THR A 65 -2.74 22.90 13.17
CA THR A 65 -2.98 21.46 13.28
C THR A 65 -3.80 21.15 14.53
N ARG A 66 -4.44 19.98 14.53
CA ARG A 66 -5.28 19.53 15.64
C ARG A 66 -4.93 18.11 16.04
N ASP A 67 -4.81 17.91 17.35
CA ASP A 67 -4.66 16.60 17.96
C ASP A 67 -6.03 16.12 18.41
N ILE A 68 -6.35 14.90 18.12
CA ILE A 68 -7.60 14.25 18.52
C ILE A 68 -7.33 12.97 19.29
N LYS A 69 -8.26 12.64 20.16
CA LYS A 69 -8.45 11.29 20.65
C LYS A 69 -9.77 10.78 20.12
N TYR A 70 -9.83 9.52 19.76
CA TYR A 70 -11.05 8.96 19.20
C TYR A 70 -11.26 7.53 19.67
N VAL A 71 -12.53 7.13 19.61
CA VAL A 71 -12.94 5.74 19.77
C VAL A 71 -13.70 5.37 18.53
N ASP A 72 -13.29 4.28 17.88
CA ASP A 72 -14.02 3.67 16.80
C ASP A 72 -14.31 2.21 17.08
N ILE A 73 -15.36 1.70 16.48
CA ILE A 73 -15.66 0.28 16.43
C ILE A 73 -15.97 -0.12 15.00
N GLU A 74 -15.36 -1.20 14.57
CA GLU A 74 -15.74 -1.86 13.33
C GLU A 74 -16.81 -2.92 13.65
N VAL A 75 -17.96 -2.82 12.99
CA VAL A 75 -19.04 -3.79 13.12
C VAL A 75 -18.70 -5.01 12.27
N MET A 76 -18.49 -6.12 12.91
CA MET A 76 -18.16 -7.40 12.27
C MET A 76 -19.32 -8.39 12.39
N ALA A 77 -19.36 -9.37 11.48
CA ALA A 77 -20.32 -10.46 11.52
C ALA A 77 -20.28 -11.18 12.88
N SER A 78 -21.43 -11.28 13.51
CA SER A 78 -21.62 -12.01 14.77
C SER A 78 -21.51 -13.53 14.58
N ALA A 79 -21.44 -14.28 15.66
CA ALA A 79 -21.53 -15.75 15.62
C ALA A 79 -22.85 -16.22 15.00
N ALA A 80 -23.96 -15.50 15.25
CA ALA A 80 -25.26 -15.79 14.66
C ALA A 80 -25.29 -15.54 13.15
N ASP A 81 -24.68 -14.43 12.68
CA ASP A 81 -24.58 -14.15 11.25
C ASP A 81 -23.76 -15.22 10.52
N ARG A 82 -22.62 -15.63 11.11
CA ARG A 82 -21.79 -16.69 10.56
C ARG A 82 -22.51 -18.05 10.54
N ALA A 83 -23.29 -18.36 11.57
CA ALA A 83 -24.07 -19.59 11.62
C ALA A 83 -25.18 -19.58 10.57
N ALA A 84 -25.88 -18.46 10.39
CA ALA A 84 -26.90 -18.28 9.35
C ALA A 84 -26.29 -18.44 7.95
N LEU A 85 -25.17 -17.77 7.66
CA LEU A 85 -24.48 -17.89 6.39
C LEU A 85 -24.00 -19.31 6.11
N ASN A 86 -23.45 -20.02 7.12
CA ASN A 86 -23.06 -21.42 6.98
C ASN A 86 -24.24 -22.35 6.67
N LYS A 87 -25.38 -22.11 7.29
CA LYS A 87 -26.62 -22.85 7.00
C LYS A 87 -27.08 -22.63 5.55
N ASP A 88 -27.06 -21.39 5.08
CA ASP A 88 -27.39 -21.06 3.69
C ASP A 88 -26.44 -21.74 2.72
N PHE A 89 -25.14 -21.73 3.02
CA PHE A 89 -24.12 -22.39 2.20
C PHE A 89 -24.29 -23.91 2.15
N ALA A 90 -24.68 -24.57 3.25
CA ALA A 90 -25.00 -25.99 3.24
C ALA A 90 -26.18 -26.29 2.30
N GLY A 91 -27.20 -25.42 2.31
CA GLY A 91 -28.33 -25.52 1.38
C GLY A 91 -27.92 -25.29 -0.08
N PHE A 92 -27.10 -24.30 -0.35
CA PHE A 92 -26.56 -24.04 -1.68
C PHE A 92 -25.62 -25.15 -2.17
N GLN A 93 -24.83 -25.75 -1.29
CA GLN A 93 -23.97 -26.88 -1.65
C GLN A 93 -24.80 -28.06 -2.17
N THR A 94 -25.87 -28.40 -1.46
CA THR A 94 -26.78 -29.48 -1.90
C THR A 94 -27.45 -29.17 -3.23
N GLN A 95 -27.97 -27.92 -3.40
CA GLN A 95 -28.58 -27.50 -4.65
C GLN A 95 -27.59 -27.49 -5.81
N LEU A 96 -26.38 -26.94 -5.58
CA LEU A 96 -25.34 -26.88 -6.58
C LEU A 96 -24.89 -28.27 -7.01
N ALA A 97 -24.73 -29.20 -6.07
CA ALA A 97 -24.34 -30.59 -6.36
C ALA A 97 -25.36 -31.27 -7.27
N ALA A 98 -26.66 -31.06 -7.03
CA ALA A 98 -27.76 -31.68 -7.80
C ALA A 98 -28.03 -30.99 -9.16
N ALA A 99 -27.65 -29.72 -9.32
CA ALA A 99 -27.98 -28.96 -10.50
C ALA A 99 -27.22 -29.44 -11.77
N ALA A 100 -27.96 -29.78 -12.83
CA ALA A 100 -27.39 -30.00 -14.14
C ALA A 100 -27.01 -28.66 -14.80
N ASP A 101 -27.83 -27.60 -14.63
CA ASP A 101 -27.53 -26.22 -14.95
C ASP A 101 -27.51 -25.40 -13.64
N PRO A 102 -26.33 -24.92 -13.20
CA PRO A 102 -26.20 -24.19 -11.94
C PRO A 102 -26.57 -22.70 -12.03
N THR A 103 -26.97 -22.19 -13.19
CA THR A 103 -27.20 -20.75 -13.43
C THR A 103 -28.13 -20.14 -12.37
N GLU A 104 -29.27 -20.76 -12.12
CA GLU A 104 -30.25 -20.24 -11.14
C GLU A 104 -29.78 -20.38 -9.70
N VAL A 105 -29.02 -21.41 -9.38
CA VAL A 105 -28.48 -21.61 -8.01
C VAL A 105 -27.47 -20.52 -7.70
N VAL A 106 -26.54 -20.25 -8.63
CA VAL A 106 -25.53 -19.19 -8.47
C VAL A 106 -26.19 -17.80 -8.39
N ARG A 107 -27.20 -17.57 -9.23
CA ARG A 107 -27.95 -16.31 -9.21
C ARG A 107 -28.70 -16.09 -7.88
N LYS A 108 -29.44 -17.10 -7.40
CA LYS A 108 -30.16 -17.05 -6.11
C LYS A 108 -29.21 -16.86 -4.92
N ALA A 109 -28.03 -17.45 -4.98
CA ALA A 109 -27.03 -17.26 -3.95
C ALA A 109 -26.43 -15.85 -3.94
N ALA A 110 -26.67 -15.04 -4.96
CA ALA A 110 -26.03 -13.73 -5.14
C ALA A 110 -24.50 -13.83 -5.01
N SER A 111 -23.90 -14.77 -5.75
CA SER A 111 -22.46 -14.97 -5.75
C SER A 111 -21.72 -13.75 -6.29
N THR A 112 -20.57 -13.42 -5.70
CA THR A 112 -19.68 -12.37 -6.24
C THR A 112 -18.93 -12.83 -7.50
N VAL A 113 -18.95 -14.14 -7.81
CA VAL A 113 -18.34 -14.72 -9.02
C VAL A 113 -19.44 -15.05 -10.02
N SER A 114 -19.37 -14.46 -11.19
CA SER A 114 -20.35 -14.68 -12.27
C SER A 114 -20.19 -16.08 -12.86
N TYR A 115 -21.32 -16.75 -13.18
CA TYR A 115 -21.32 -18.00 -13.90
C TYR A 115 -21.65 -17.76 -15.37
N LEU A 116 -20.65 -17.90 -16.23
CA LEU A 116 -20.83 -17.68 -17.67
C LEU A 116 -21.40 -18.91 -18.39
N GLY A 117 -21.15 -20.11 -17.86
CA GLY A 117 -21.58 -21.38 -18.49
C GLY A 117 -20.82 -21.74 -19.77
N ILE A 118 -19.67 -21.13 -20.00
CA ILE A 118 -18.77 -21.39 -21.10
C ILE A 118 -17.34 -21.61 -20.58
N PRO A 119 -16.47 -22.29 -21.37
CA PRO A 119 -15.08 -22.50 -20.96
C PRO A 119 -14.30 -21.19 -20.92
N VAL A 120 -13.70 -20.90 -19.76
CA VAL A 120 -12.81 -19.74 -19.52
C VAL A 120 -11.47 -20.20 -18.98
N SER A 121 -10.47 -19.33 -18.98
CA SER A 121 -9.17 -19.61 -18.40
C SER A 121 -9.26 -19.72 -16.87
N LYS A 122 -8.24 -20.30 -16.28
CA LYS A 122 -8.11 -20.42 -14.81
C LYS A 122 -8.02 -19.04 -14.14
N GLU A 123 -7.40 -18.10 -14.83
CA GLU A 123 -7.16 -16.73 -14.40
C GLU A 123 -8.46 -15.89 -14.29
N ALA A 124 -9.52 -16.32 -14.95
CA ALA A 124 -10.84 -15.68 -14.81
C ALA A 124 -11.50 -15.91 -13.46
N TYR A 125 -11.01 -16.85 -12.67
CA TYR A 125 -11.51 -17.14 -11.33
C TYR A 125 -10.66 -16.49 -10.24
N PRO A 126 -11.24 -16.15 -9.07
CA PRO A 126 -10.47 -15.75 -7.90
C PRO A 126 -9.36 -16.75 -7.57
N SER A 127 -8.23 -16.29 -7.03
CA SER A 127 -7.04 -17.11 -6.83
C SER A 127 -7.26 -18.33 -5.94
N ASP A 128 -8.11 -18.22 -4.92
CA ASP A 128 -8.51 -19.31 -4.02
C ASP A 128 -9.31 -20.40 -4.73
N ILE A 129 -10.14 -20.00 -5.71
CA ILE A 129 -10.91 -20.89 -6.57
C ILE A 129 -9.99 -21.53 -7.63
N ALA A 130 -9.22 -20.69 -8.32
CA ALA A 130 -8.26 -21.12 -9.34
C ALA A 130 -7.31 -22.22 -8.84
N ALA A 131 -6.86 -22.11 -7.59
CA ALA A 131 -5.92 -23.06 -6.97
C ALA A 131 -6.46 -24.48 -6.86
N VAL A 132 -7.77 -24.68 -6.83
CA VAL A 132 -8.39 -26.01 -6.64
C VAL A 132 -8.91 -26.63 -7.95
N LEU A 133 -9.12 -25.83 -9.01
CA LEU A 133 -9.74 -26.30 -10.27
C LEU A 133 -8.98 -27.47 -10.91
N ASP A 134 -7.64 -27.45 -10.85
CA ASP A 134 -6.82 -28.49 -11.48
C ASP A 134 -6.98 -29.85 -10.81
N SER A 135 -7.21 -29.87 -9.51
CA SER A 135 -7.33 -31.10 -8.70
C SER A 135 -8.77 -31.62 -8.57
N MET A 136 -9.77 -30.84 -8.94
CA MET A 136 -11.16 -31.24 -8.88
C MET A 136 -11.53 -32.23 -9.98
N ALA A 137 -12.32 -33.24 -9.66
CA ALA A 137 -12.96 -34.10 -10.64
C ALA A 137 -14.13 -33.36 -11.31
N VAL A 138 -14.30 -33.55 -12.61
CA VAL A 138 -15.46 -33.00 -13.35
C VAL A 138 -16.76 -33.56 -12.77
N GLY A 139 -17.74 -32.71 -12.56
CA GLY A 139 -19.03 -33.02 -11.90
C GLY A 139 -18.98 -32.95 -10.38
N SER A 140 -17.82 -32.87 -9.75
CA SER A 140 -17.70 -32.77 -8.30
C SER A 140 -18.00 -31.38 -7.78
N THR A 141 -18.53 -31.34 -6.53
CA THR A 141 -18.77 -30.11 -5.79
C THR A 141 -17.90 -30.10 -4.53
N SER A 142 -17.22 -28.99 -4.26
CA SER A 142 -16.36 -28.85 -3.08
C SER A 142 -17.17 -28.80 -1.78
N ALA A 143 -16.51 -29.06 -0.66
CA ALA A 143 -17.02 -28.64 0.65
C ALA A 143 -17.08 -27.11 0.72
N VAL A 144 -17.88 -26.59 1.65
CA VAL A 144 -17.86 -25.16 2.02
C VAL A 144 -16.48 -24.81 2.58
N LYS A 145 -15.83 -23.80 2.03
CA LYS A 145 -14.52 -23.32 2.46
C LYS A 145 -14.58 -21.86 2.87
N ALA A 146 -13.94 -21.54 4.00
CA ALA A 146 -13.68 -20.16 4.39
C ALA A 146 -12.33 -19.70 3.81
N ASN A 147 -12.33 -18.50 3.24
CA ASN A 147 -11.11 -17.80 2.88
C ASN A 147 -10.93 -16.62 3.82
N THR A 148 -9.95 -16.72 4.72
CA THR A 148 -9.68 -15.71 5.74
C THR A 148 -8.99 -14.46 5.16
N ALA A 149 -8.35 -14.57 3.98
CA ALA A 149 -7.65 -13.47 3.36
C ALA A 149 -8.60 -12.37 2.85
N ASP A 150 -9.79 -12.77 2.39
CA ASP A 150 -10.82 -11.85 1.88
C ASP A 150 -12.16 -11.95 2.64
N ASN A 151 -12.16 -12.62 3.79
CA ASN A 151 -13.32 -12.81 4.65
C ASN A 151 -14.56 -13.35 3.91
N THR A 152 -14.38 -14.43 3.11
CA THR A 152 -15.47 -15.03 2.32
C THR A 152 -15.69 -16.51 2.65
N LEU A 153 -16.90 -16.99 2.32
CA LEU A 153 -17.17 -18.43 2.15
C LEU A 153 -17.30 -18.72 0.66
N ASN A 154 -16.85 -19.91 0.25
CA ASN A 154 -16.99 -20.35 -1.14
C ASN A 154 -17.36 -21.83 -1.26
N ILE A 155 -18.02 -22.16 -2.38
CA ILE A 155 -18.29 -23.52 -2.88
C ILE A 155 -18.05 -23.49 -4.38
N VAL A 156 -17.46 -24.55 -4.91
CA VAL A 156 -17.16 -24.71 -6.33
C VAL A 156 -17.74 -26.02 -6.83
N LYS A 157 -18.43 -25.99 -7.97
CA LYS A 157 -18.77 -27.18 -8.76
C LYS A 157 -18.04 -27.08 -10.11
N LEU A 158 -17.17 -28.04 -10.41
CA LEU A 158 -16.49 -28.12 -11.70
C LEU A 158 -17.39 -28.82 -12.72
N MET A 159 -17.92 -28.07 -13.68
CA MET A 159 -18.81 -28.60 -14.72
C MET A 159 -18.03 -29.22 -15.87
N SER A 160 -16.92 -28.61 -16.31
CA SER A 160 -16.03 -29.17 -17.33
C SER A 160 -14.61 -28.66 -17.18
N LYS A 161 -13.67 -29.46 -17.69
CA LYS A 161 -12.26 -29.11 -17.85
C LYS A 161 -11.81 -29.69 -19.21
N GLN A 162 -11.37 -28.83 -20.11
CA GLN A 162 -11.03 -29.18 -21.46
C GLN A 162 -9.80 -28.41 -21.95
N GLN A 163 -9.00 -29.04 -22.83
CA GLN A 163 -7.98 -28.32 -23.58
C GLN A 163 -8.61 -27.66 -24.81
N LEU A 164 -8.65 -26.36 -24.83
CA LEU A 164 -9.24 -25.53 -25.88
C LEU A 164 -8.26 -24.43 -26.30
N PRO A 165 -8.40 -23.88 -27.52
CA PRO A 165 -7.50 -22.83 -27.97
C PRO A 165 -7.69 -21.54 -27.16
N ASP A 166 -6.59 -20.88 -26.76
CA ASP A 166 -6.66 -19.53 -26.20
C ASP A 166 -7.11 -18.50 -27.24
N SER A 167 -6.66 -18.65 -28.47
CA SER A 167 -6.99 -17.77 -29.58
C SER A 167 -7.46 -18.54 -30.79
N VAL A 168 -8.54 -18.05 -31.41
CA VAL A 168 -9.13 -18.65 -32.61
C VAL A 168 -9.24 -17.61 -33.73
N GLN A 169 -8.67 -17.90 -34.91
CA GLN A 169 -8.90 -17.10 -36.10
C GLN A 169 -10.15 -17.59 -36.82
N TYR A 170 -11.01 -16.66 -37.14
CA TYR A 170 -12.27 -16.96 -37.81
C TYR A 170 -12.65 -15.87 -38.79
N ARG A 171 -13.64 -16.18 -39.67
CA ARG A 171 -14.35 -15.21 -40.47
C ARG A 171 -15.84 -15.54 -40.52
N VAL A 172 -16.68 -14.53 -40.74
CA VAL A 172 -18.13 -14.68 -40.68
C VAL A 172 -18.82 -13.97 -41.84
N ILE A 173 -19.99 -14.52 -42.24
CA ILE A 173 -20.98 -13.81 -43.04
C ILE A 173 -22.27 -13.79 -42.24
N GLN A 174 -22.75 -12.60 -41.91
CA GLN A 174 -24.04 -12.41 -41.23
C GLN A 174 -25.16 -12.42 -42.26
N VAL A 175 -26.22 -13.13 -41.97
CA VAL A 175 -27.36 -13.32 -42.87
C VAL A 175 -28.62 -12.87 -42.19
N ALA A 176 -29.12 -11.71 -42.61
CA ALA A 176 -30.44 -11.19 -42.21
C ALA A 176 -31.47 -11.38 -43.33
N ALA A 177 -32.74 -11.59 -42.94
CA ALA A 177 -33.85 -11.69 -43.86
C ALA A 177 -35.16 -11.27 -43.11
N ASN A 178 -36.25 -11.23 -43.82
CA ASN A 178 -37.54 -10.89 -43.25
C ASN A 178 -38.12 -11.94 -42.29
N SER A 179 -37.59 -13.17 -42.36
CA SER A 179 -37.91 -14.25 -41.44
C SER A 179 -36.71 -15.13 -41.17
N VAL A 180 -36.72 -15.83 -39.99
CA VAL A 180 -35.70 -16.80 -39.62
C VAL A 180 -35.56 -17.92 -40.66
N ALA A 181 -36.69 -18.38 -41.22
CA ALA A 181 -36.68 -19.42 -42.25
C ALA A 181 -36.00 -18.95 -43.54
N GLU A 182 -36.28 -17.71 -43.97
CA GLU A 182 -35.61 -17.13 -45.15
C GLU A 182 -34.11 -16.90 -44.88
N ALA A 183 -33.76 -16.42 -43.70
CA ALA A 183 -32.35 -16.26 -43.29
C ALA A 183 -31.62 -17.59 -43.31
N LYS A 184 -32.26 -18.67 -42.83
CA LYS A 184 -31.71 -20.03 -42.89
C LYS A 184 -31.45 -20.49 -44.32
N THR A 185 -32.43 -20.35 -45.20
CA THR A 185 -32.30 -20.74 -46.61
C THR A 185 -31.15 -20.02 -47.30
N LYS A 186 -31.00 -18.72 -47.04
CA LYS A 186 -29.87 -17.92 -47.52
C LYS A 186 -28.53 -18.42 -46.96
N ALA A 187 -28.47 -18.73 -45.66
CA ALA A 187 -27.29 -19.23 -44.99
C ALA A 187 -26.90 -20.63 -45.55
N ASP A 188 -27.88 -21.52 -45.81
CA ASP A 188 -27.65 -22.82 -46.43
C ASP A 188 -27.04 -22.68 -47.85
N SER A 189 -27.57 -21.71 -48.63
CA SER A 189 -27.05 -21.40 -49.98
C SER A 189 -25.60 -20.87 -49.92
N ILE A 190 -25.29 -19.96 -48.97
CA ILE A 190 -23.95 -19.43 -48.75
C ILE A 190 -22.98 -20.55 -48.34
N GLN A 191 -23.37 -21.38 -47.38
CA GLN A 191 -22.54 -22.50 -46.91
C GLN A 191 -22.29 -23.51 -48.06
N GLY A 192 -23.33 -23.84 -48.83
CA GLY A 192 -23.21 -24.72 -49.97
C GLY A 192 -22.28 -24.18 -51.07
N ALA A 193 -22.39 -22.90 -51.39
CA ALA A 193 -21.51 -22.26 -52.36
C ALA A 193 -20.03 -22.28 -51.91
N ILE A 194 -19.76 -21.95 -50.65
CA ILE A 194 -18.38 -21.95 -50.10
C ILE A 194 -17.86 -23.38 -49.98
N ALA A 195 -18.67 -24.34 -49.57
CA ALA A 195 -18.30 -25.76 -49.56
C ALA A 195 -18.01 -26.30 -50.96
N GLY A 196 -18.68 -25.76 -51.99
CA GLY A 196 -18.44 -26.05 -53.40
C GLY A 196 -17.22 -25.33 -54.00
N GLY A 197 -16.43 -24.60 -53.19
CA GLY A 197 -15.19 -23.97 -53.62
C GLY A 197 -15.30 -22.47 -53.95
N ALA A 198 -16.47 -21.86 -53.73
CA ALA A 198 -16.56 -20.43 -53.93
C ALA A 198 -15.72 -19.64 -52.88
N ASP A 199 -15.12 -18.54 -53.32
CA ASP A 199 -14.30 -17.71 -52.42
C ASP A 199 -15.17 -17.02 -51.37
N PHE A 200 -14.78 -17.14 -50.12
CA PHE A 200 -15.52 -16.66 -48.95
C PHE A 200 -15.72 -15.14 -49.00
N GLU A 201 -14.67 -14.38 -49.30
CA GLU A 201 -14.71 -12.93 -49.36
C GLU A 201 -15.56 -12.42 -50.54
N ALA A 202 -15.49 -13.14 -51.68
CA ALA A 202 -16.37 -12.81 -52.80
C ALA A 202 -17.84 -13.03 -52.49
N ILE A 203 -18.18 -14.09 -51.75
CA ILE A 203 -19.56 -14.31 -51.25
C ILE A 203 -19.93 -13.25 -50.23
N ALA A 204 -19.05 -12.95 -49.24
CA ALA A 204 -19.31 -11.90 -48.22
C ALA A 204 -19.64 -10.54 -48.85
N LYS A 205 -18.91 -10.14 -49.90
CA LYS A 205 -19.14 -8.88 -50.64
C LYS A 205 -20.52 -8.83 -51.27
N LYS A 206 -21.08 -9.95 -51.74
CA LYS A 206 -22.47 -10.01 -52.28
C LYS A 206 -23.52 -9.69 -51.21
N TYR A 207 -23.17 -9.86 -49.93
CA TYR A 207 -24.01 -9.53 -48.77
C TYR A 207 -23.59 -8.23 -48.09
N GLY A 208 -22.77 -7.39 -48.75
CA GLY A 208 -22.33 -6.10 -48.22
C GLY A 208 -21.33 -6.17 -47.07
N GLN A 209 -20.59 -7.29 -46.96
CA GLN A 209 -19.64 -7.54 -45.89
C GLN A 209 -18.24 -7.81 -46.45
N THR A 210 -17.20 -7.62 -45.62
CA THR A 210 -15.82 -7.83 -46.04
C THR A 210 -15.39 -9.31 -46.00
N GLY A 211 -15.95 -10.10 -45.09
CA GLY A 211 -15.52 -11.46 -44.83
C GLY A 211 -14.10 -11.57 -44.28
N GLU A 212 -13.58 -10.46 -43.68
CA GLU A 212 -12.24 -10.40 -43.15
C GLU A 212 -11.99 -11.39 -42.01
N LYS A 213 -10.73 -11.79 -41.88
CA LYS A 213 -10.26 -12.67 -40.81
C LYS A 213 -10.12 -11.88 -39.51
N ALA A 214 -10.70 -12.38 -38.46
CA ALA A 214 -10.60 -11.82 -37.12
C ALA A 214 -10.02 -12.86 -36.15
N TRP A 215 -9.41 -12.39 -35.08
CA TRP A 215 -9.00 -13.21 -33.95
C TRP A 215 -9.92 -12.94 -32.75
N MET A 216 -10.39 -14.01 -32.11
CA MET A 216 -10.99 -13.97 -30.78
C MET A 216 -10.05 -14.63 -29.80
N THR A 217 -9.75 -13.94 -28.70
CA THR A 217 -8.96 -14.46 -27.57
C THR A 217 -9.87 -14.73 -26.38
N THR A 218 -9.46 -15.64 -25.50
CA THR A 218 -10.19 -15.95 -24.27
C THR A 218 -10.41 -14.70 -23.43
N LYS A 219 -9.42 -13.83 -23.33
CA LYS A 219 -9.49 -12.58 -22.55
C LYS A 219 -10.59 -11.61 -22.98
N GLN A 220 -11.07 -11.69 -24.21
CA GLN A 220 -12.13 -10.81 -24.71
C GLN A 220 -13.51 -11.10 -24.12
N TYR A 221 -13.73 -12.30 -23.55
CA TYR A 221 -15.02 -12.70 -23.00
C TYR A 221 -14.99 -13.23 -21.56
N GLU A 222 -13.85 -13.69 -21.06
CA GLU A 222 -13.76 -14.43 -19.80
C GLU A 222 -14.09 -13.58 -18.54
N TYR A 223 -13.99 -12.25 -18.64
CA TYR A 223 -14.33 -11.32 -17.55
C TYR A 223 -15.72 -10.68 -17.71
N ALA A 224 -16.52 -11.14 -18.64
CA ALA A 224 -17.89 -10.66 -18.79
C ALA A 224 -18.72 -10.98 -17.53
N GLN A 225 -19.59 -10.07 -17.13
CA GLN A 225 -20.50 -10.33 -16.02
C GLN A 225 -21.63 -11.28 -16.42
N THR A 226 -22.09 -11.14 -17.65
CA THR A 226 -23.13 -12.01 -18.26
C THR A 226 -22.83 -12.20 -19.74
N LEU A 227 -23.31 -13.30 -20.27
CA LEU A 227 -23.33 -13.56 -21.71
C LEU A 227 -24.72 -14.07 -22.08
N ASP A 228 -25.28 -13.51 -23.13
CA ASP A 228 -26.54 -13.99 -23.67
C ASP A 228 -26.35 -15.35 -24.39
N LYS A 229 -27.46 -15.98 -24.78
CA LYS A 229 -27.48 -17.28 -25.43
C LYS A 229 -26.70 -17.28 -26.74
N ASP A 230 -26.82 -16.21 -27.52
CA ASP A 230 -26.22 -16.10 -28.85
C ASP A 230 -24.68 -15.97 -28.76
N ASN A 231 -24.20 -15.10 -27.86
CA ASN A 231 -22.77 -14.98 -27.59
C ASN A 231 -22.17 -16.29 -27.05
N LYS A 232 -22.88 -16.98 -26.14
CA LYS A 232 -22.44 -18.29 -25.65
C LYS A 232 -22.34 -19.32 -26.79
N ALA A 233 -23.35 -19.38 -27.67
CA ALA A 233 -23.35 -20.28 -28.82
C ALA A 233 -22.19 -19.96 -29.76
N PHE A 234 -21.96 -18.70 -30.04
CA PHE A 234 -20.86 -18.26 -30.93
C PHE A 234 -19.49 -18.63 -30.35
N ILE A 235 -19.22 -18.29 -29.09
CA ILE A 235 -17.95 -18.58 -28.40
C ILE A 235 -17.72 -20.10 -28.30
N ASN A 236 -18.76 -20.88 -27.98
CA ASN A 236 -18.64 -22.34 -27.91
C ASN A 236 -18.31 -22.94 -29.27
N THR A 237 -18.96 -22.45 -30.34
CA THR A 237 -18.64 -22.91 -31.68
C THR A 237 -17.21 -22.61 -32.08
N LEU A 238 -16.72 -21.40 -31.81
CA LEU A 238 -15.32 -21.05 -32.06
C LEU A 238 -14.34 -21.96 -31.30
N ASN A 239 -14.63 -22.28 -30.05
CA ASN A 239 -13.78 -23.14 -29.23
C ASN A 239 -13.76 -24.62 -29.74
N THR A 240 -14.87 -25.12 -30.28
CA THR A 240 -15.05 -26.55 -30.53
C THR A 240 -15.01 -26.94 -32.03
N ALA A 241 -15.41 -26.04 -32.95
CA ALA A 241 -15.46 -26.33 -34.37
C ALA A 241 -14.06 -26.61 -34.94
N SER A 242 -13.92 -27.57 -35.82
CA SER A 242 -12.64 -27.93 -36.45
C SER A 242 -12.10 -26.81 -37.35
N VAL A 243 -10.78 -26.76 -37.49
CA VAL A 243 -10.14 -25.82 -38.43
C VAL A 243 -10.62 -26.12 -39.85
N ASN A 244 -10.90 -25.06 -40.61
CA ASN A 244 -11.50 -25.06 -41.94
C ASN A 244 -12.95 -25.54 -42.04
N SER A 245 -13.60 -25.88 -40.90
CA SER A 245 -15.02 -26.22 -40.94
C SER A 245 -15.90 -24.98 -41.14
N LEU A 246 -16.99 -25.16 -41.89
CA LEU A 246 -18.06 -24.19 -42.03
C LEU A 246 -19.20 -24.53 -41.06
N ASN A 247 -19.60 -23.59 -40.27
CA ASN A 247 -20.67 -23.77 -39.27
C ASN A 247 -21.74 -22.72 -39.47
N GLN A 248 -22.98 -23.08 -39.24
CA GLN A 248 -24.10 -22.16 -39.18
C GLN A 248 -24.59 -21.99 -37.76
N LEU A 249 -24.87 -20.77 -37.36
CA LEU A 249 -25.44 -20.42 -36.08
C LEU A 249 -26.65 -19.52 -36.30
N GLN A 250 -27.76 -19.85 -35.69
CA GLN A 250 -28.87 -18.88 -35.51
C GLN A 250 -28.51 -17.96 -34.39
N LEU A 251 -28.42 -16.66 -34.65
CA LEU A 251 -28.21 -15.61 -33.67
C LEU A 251 -29.33 -14.57 -33.78
N GLY A 252 -30.19 -14.51 -32.78
CA GLY A 252 -31.42 -13.71 -32.82
C GLY A 252 -32.34 -14.12 -33.95
N GLN A 253 -32.70 -13.19 -34.82
CA GLN A 253 -33.56 -13.40 -35.99
C GLN A 253 -32.79 -13.73 -37.27
N GLY A 254 -31.49 -13.76 -37.20
CA GLY A 254 -30.60 -14.04 -38.36
C GLY A 254 -29.79 -15.32 -38.20
N TYR A 255 -28.94 -15.55 -39.20
CA TYR A 255 -27.94 -16.60 -39.20
C TYR A 255 -26.54 -16.04 -39.42
N VAL A 256 -25.55 -16.75 -38.92
CA VAL A 256 -24.15 -16.49 -39.23
C VAL A 256 -23.53 -17.75 -39.84
N VAL A 257 -22.91 -17.61 -41.02
CA VAL A 257 -22.03 -18.63 -41.59
C VAL A 257 -20.62 -18.32 -41.11
N LEU A 258 -20.04 -19.21 -40.30
CA LEU A 258 -18.76 -19.07 -39.63
C LEU A 258 -17.77 -20.06 -40.13
N GLN A 259 -16.55 -19.64 -40.41
CA GLN A 259 -15.42 -20.52 -40.69
C GLN A 259 -14.30 -20.29 -39.70
N VAL A 260 -13.86 -21.34 -39.02
CA VAL A 260 -12.64 -21.33 -38.18
C VAL A 260 -11.45 -21.55 -39.07
N LEU A 261 -10.42 -20.72 -38.98
CA LEU A 261 -9.27 -20.73 -39.87
C LEU A 261 -7.98 -21.23 -39.21
N ASP A 262 -7.77 -20.85 -37.95
CA ASP A 262 -6.56 -21.20 -37.20
C ASP A 262 -6.83 -21.19 -35.67
N ARG A 263 -6.00 -21.89 -34.94
CA ARG A 263 -6.05 -21.99 -33.48
C ARG A 263 -4.65 -21.88 -32.89
N LYS A 264 -4.49 -21.07 -31.83
CA LYS A 264 -3.21 -20.89 -31.16
C LYS A 264 -3.34 -21.18 -29.67
N ALA A 265 -2.25 -21.69 -29.10
CA ALA A 265 -2.07 -21.95 -27.69
C ALA A 265 -3.22 -22.78 -27.06
N MET A 266 -3.12 -24.08 -27.15
CA MET A 266 -4.05 -25.00 -26.48
C MET A 266 -3.81 -24.92 -24.97
N VAL A 267 -4.83 -24.46 -24.22
CA VAL A 267 -4.79 -24.24 -22.77
C VAL A 267 -5.92 -24.98 -22.07
N ASN A 268 -5.75 -25.28 -20.79
CA ASN A 268 -6.85 -25.79 -19.99
C ASN A 268 -7.88 -24.67 -19.75
N LYS A 269 -9.12 -24.93 -20.16
CA LYS A 269 -10.26 -24.06 -19.85
C LYS A 269 -11.26 -24.81 -18.97
N TYR A 270 -11.93 -24.05 -18.14
CA TYR A 270 -12.83 -24.57 -17.08
C TYR A 270 -14.21 -23.95 -17.20
N VAL A 271 -15.23 -24.74 -16.96
CA VAL A 271 -16.57 -24.27 -16.63
C VAL A 271 -16.81 -24.61 -15.18
N ALA A 272 -16.73 -23.63 -14.30
CA ALA A 272 -16.97 -23.85 -12.87
C ALA A 272 -18.07 -22.91 -12.36
N ALA A 273 -19.04 -23.49 -11.68
CA ALA A 273 -20.04 -22.73 -10.94
C ALA A 273 -19.51 -22.46 -9.54
N VAL A 274 -19.39 -21.17 -9.20
CA VAL A 274 -18.85 -20.72 -7.93
C VAL A 274 -19.92 -19.95 -7.17
N ILE A 275 -20.11 -20.30 -5.90
CA ILE A 275 -20.86 -19.50 -4.95
C ILE A 275 -19.83 -18.94 -3.97
N LYS A 276 -19.60 -17.64 -4.02
CA LYS A 276 -18.66 -16.93 -3.13
C LYS A 276 -19.36 -15.72 -2.56
N LYS A 277 -19.36 -15.58 -1.24
CA LYS A 277 -19.98 -14.44 -0.53
C LYS A 277 -19.09 -13.97 0.61
N THR A 278 -19.09 -12.68 0.83
CA THR A 278 -18.45 -12.06 2.00
C THR A 278 -19.18 -12.50 3.27
N ILE A 279 -18.42 -12.70 4.33
CA ILE A 279 -18.98 -12.92 5.67
C ILE A 279 -19.27 -11.55 6.26
N ASP A 280 -20.50 -11.11 6.12
CA ASP A 280 -20.96 -9.76 6.51
C ASP A 280 -21.90 -9.83 7.73
N PHE A 281 -22.09 -8.69 8.38
CA PHE A 281 -22.99 -8.55 9.50
C PHE A 281 -24.44 -8.31 9.04
N SER A 282 -25.38 -8.77 9.82
CA SER A 282 -26.80 -8.48 9.61
C SER A 282 -27.18 -7.09 10.13
N GLN A 283 -28.32 -6.57 9.69
CA GLN A 283 -28.92 -5.35 10.26
C GLN A 283 -29.16 -5.48 11.78
N GLY A 284 -29.46 -6.68 12.28
CA GLY A 284 -29.63 -6.95 13.70
C GLY A 284 -28.32 -6.75 14.47
N THR A 285 -27.22 -7.28 13.94
CA THR A 285 -25.88 -7.12 14.52
C THR A 285 -25.47 -5.65 14.50
N TYR A 286 -25.66 -4.97 13.36
CA TYR A 286 -25.36 -3.53 13.26
C TYR A 286 -26.15 -2.71 14.29
N ARG A 287 -27.46 -2.91 14.36
CA ARG A 287 -28.33 -2.18 15.31
C ARG A 287 -27.91 -2.41 16.77
N THR A 288 -27.52 -3.63 17.10
CA THR A 288 -27.04 -3.96 18.45
C THR A 288 -25.73 -3.21 18.76
N ALA A 289 -24.78 -3.22 17.83
CA ALA A 289 -23.52 -2.49 17.98
C ALA A 289 -23.74 -0.97 18.05
N TYR A 290 -24.59 -0.43 17.18
CA TYR A 290 -24.95 0.98 17.16
C TYR A 290 -25.59 1.42 18.49
N ASN A 291 -26.60 0.71 18.97
CA ASN A 291 -27.28 1.06 20.22
C ASN A 291 -26.32 1.02 21.43
N LYS A 292 -25.47 0.00 21.50
CA LYS A 292 -24.46 -0.10 22.56
C LYS A 292 -23.50 1.07 22.53
N PHE A 293 -22.96 1.39 21.36
CA PHE A 293 -21.98 2.46 21.21
C PHE A 293 -22.63 3.85 21.38
N SER A 294 -23.84 4.06 20.84
CA SER A 294 -24.61 5.29 21.04
C SER A 294 -24.93 5.54 22.50
N SER A 295 -25.32 4.49 23.26
CA SER A 295 -25.54 4.61 24.71
C SER A 295 -24.26 4.96 25.46
N PHE A 296 -23.12 4.42 25.05
CA PHE A 296 -21.83 4.78 25.62
C PHE A 296 -21.50 6.27 25.36
N VAL A 297 -21.64 6.73 24.12
CA VAL A 297 -21.36 8.13 23.74
C VAL A 297 -22.29 9.10 24.46
N SER A 298 -23.61 8.83 24.47
CA SER A 298 -24.60 9.68 25.12
C SER A 298 -24.46 9.75 26.66
N GLY A 299 -23.99 8.67 27.26
CA GLY A 299 -23.71 8.62 28.71
C GLY A 299 -22.38 9.26 29.11
N ASN A 300 -21.54 9.67 28.15
CA ASN A 300 -20.19 10.19 28.39
C ASN A 300 -19.91 11.42 27.50
N GLN A 301 -20.69 12.48 27.68
CA GLN A 301 -20.58 13.69 26.85
C GLN A 301 -19.40 14.60 27.21
N ALA A 302 -18.83 14.45 28.42
CA ALA A 302 -17.59 15.13 28.78
C ALA A 302 -16.38 14.31 28.31
N SER A 303 -15.38 14.94 27.70
CA SER A 303 -14.18 14.29 27.18
C SER A 303 -13.47 13.44 28.23
N ALA A 304 -13.32 13.91 29.45
CA ALA A 304 -12.67 13.19 30.53
C ALA A 304 -13.42 11.88 30.89
N ASP A 305 -14.76 11.93 30.93
CA ASP A 305 -15.59 10.76 31.21
C ASP A 305 -15.55 9.74 30.05
N LEU A 306 -15.66 10.21 28.81
CA LEU A 306 -15.57 9.36 27.63
C LEU A 306 -14.26 8.61 27.58
N LEU A 307 -13.14 9.30 27.73
CA LEU A 307 -11.80 8.71 27.70
C LEU A 307 -11.57 7.75 28.87
N LYS A 308 -12.01 8.10 30.09
CA LYS A 308 -11.88 7.27 31.29
C LYS A 308 -12.71 5.98 31.18
N ASN A 309 -13.95 6.09 30.71
CA ASN A 309 -14.91 5.01 30.72
C ASN A 309 -14.80 4.09 29.47
N ALA A 310 -14.06 4.47 28.44
CA ALA A 310 -13.90 3.70 27.22
C ALA A 310 -13.41 2.28 27.50
N ALA A 311 -12.31 2.11 28.21
CA ALA A 311 -11.70 0.81 28.50
C ALA A 311 -12.65 -0.10 29.30
N GLY A 312 -13.38 0.42 30.28
CA GLY A 312 -14.36 -0.33 31.08
C GLY A 312 -15.55 -0.82 30.24
N ASN A 313 -15.84 -0.17 29.11
CA ASN A 313 -16.87 -0.58 28.15
C ASN A 313 -16.33 -1.45 27.01
N GLY A 314 -15.03 -1.81 27.04
CA GLY A 314 -14.38 -2.63 26.04
C GLY A 314 -13.96 -1.85 24.79
N TYR A 315 -13.86 -0.52 24.88
CA TYR A 315 -13.43 0.33 23.79
C TYR A 315 -11.99 0.79 23.96
N LYS A 316 -11.25 0.92 22.86
CA LYS A 316 -9.88 1.44 22.86
C LYS A 316 -9.88 2.90 22.45
N VAL A 317 -9.27 3.74 23.29
CA VAL A 317 -8.96 5.13 22.90
C VAL A 317 -7.72 5.13 22.04
N GLN A 318 -7.81 5.79 20.90
CA GLN A 318 -6.70 6.02 19.98
C GLN A 318 -6.41 7.51 19.87
N GLU A 319 -5.20 7.85 19.45
CA GLU A 319 -4.74 9.22 19.32
C GLU A 319 -4.22 9.47 17.91
N LEU A 320 -4.56 10.62 17.34
CA LEU A 320 -4.04 11.09 16.08
C LEU A 320 -3.60 12.55 16.23
N LYS A 321 -2.34 12.81 15.93
CA LYS A 321 -1.72 14.13 16.12
C LYS A 321 -1.49 14.82 14.79
N ASP A 322 -1.38 16.15 14.88
CA ASP A 322 -0.98 17.02 13.78
C ASP A 322 -1.88 16.93 12.54
N MET A 323 -3.18 16.69 12.74
CA MET A 323 -4.13 16.72 11.64
C MET A 323 -4.21 18.12 11.02
N THR A 324 -4.24 18.18 9.71
CA THR A 324 -4.39 19.41 8.93
C THR A 324 -5.69 19.41 8.13
N THR A 325 -6.09 20.56 7.62
CA THR A 325 -7.23 20.68 6.69
C THR A 325 -7.04 19.91 5.37
N ALA A 326 -5.83 19.46 5.08
CA ALA A 326 -5.53 18.58 3.94
C ALA A 326 -5.73 17.08 4.26
N SER A 327 -6.07 16.73 5.52
CA SER A 327 -6.37 15.34 5.89
C SER A 327 -7.65 14.88 5.20
N HIS A 328 -7.61 13.71 4.58
CA HIS A 328 -8.77 13.16 3.83
C HIS A 328 -9.61 12.22 4.68
N TYR A 329 -9.02 11.64 5.73
CA TYR A 329 -9.67 10.66 6.61
C TYR A 329 -9.24 10.88 8.07
N VAL A 330 -10.09 10.44 9.00
CA VAL A 330 -9.69 10.23 10.38
C VAL A 330 -9.00 8.87 10.44
N ALA A 331 -7.71 8.84 10.72
CA ALA A 331 -6.87 7.65 10.64
C ALA A 331 -7.02 6.98 9.25
N ASN A 332 -7.33 5.67 9.23
CA ASN A 332 -7.58 4.91 7.99
C ASN A 332 -9.08 4.63 7.76
N ILE A 333 -9.98 5.37 8.44
CA ILE A 333 -11.42 5.17 8.34
C ILE A 333 -11.95 6.02 7.19
N HIS A 334 -12.47 5.36 6.16
CA HIS A 334 -13.10 6.04 5.02
C HIS A 334 -14.42 6.74 5.43
N SER A 335 -14.93 7.61 4.56
CA SER A 335 -16.21 8.30 4.75
C SER A 335 -16.32 9.13 6.03
N THR A 336 -15.19 9.72 6.50
CA THR A 336 -15.11 10.52 7.74
C THR A 336 -15.15 12.03 7.50
N ARG A 337 -15.69 12.48 6.37
CA ARG A 337 -15.71 13.91 6.00
C ARG A 337 -16.41 14.80 7.02
N GLU A 338 -17.56 14.35 7.55
CA GLU A 338 -18.30 15.12 8.55
C GLU A 338 -17.54 15.20 9.87
N ALA A 339 -16.85 14.13 10.28
CA ALA A 339 -15.98 14.13 11.44
C ALA A 339 -14.80 15.09 11.25
N LEU A 340 -14.17 15.10 10.05
CA LEU A 340 -13.09 16.05 9.74
C LEU A 340 -13.58 17.50 9.82
N LYS A 341 -14.75 17.81 9.24
CA LYS A 341 -15.34 19.14 9.34
C LYS A 341 -15.53 19.54 10.79
N TRP A 342 -16.13 18.68 11.61
CA TRP A 342 -16.33 18.93 13.03
C TRP A 342 -14.99 19.15 13.75
N ILE A 343 -13.96 18.34 13.50
CA ILE A 343 -12.63 18.50 14.12
C ILE A 343 -12.10 19.91 13.93
N PHE A 344 -12.29 20.54 12.76
CA PHE A 344 -11.78 21.88 12.45
C PHE A 344 -12.73 23.01 12.89
N GLU A 345 -13.93 22.73 13.36
CA GLU A 345 -14.90 23.70 13.92
C GLU A 345 -14.97 23.64 15.46
N ALA A 346 -14.62 22.51 16.08
CA ALA A 346 -14.72 22.24 17.51
C ALA A 346 -13.69 23.02 18.35
N LYS A 347 -13.92 23.04 19.67
CA LYS A 347 -13.01 23.59 20.69
C LYS A 347 -12.32 22.46 21.43
N GLU A 348 -11.17 22.77 22.03
CA GLU A 348 -10.45 21.82 22.90
C GLU A 348 -11.36 21.31 24.02
N GLY A 349 -11.39 19.98 24.16
CA GLY A 349 -12.23 19.29 25.14
C GLY A 349 -13.64 18.92 24.63
N ASP A 350 -14.04 19.39 23.46
CA ASP A 350 -15.35 19.01 22.89
C ASP A 350 -15.36 17.52 22.47
N VAL A 351 -16.53 16.90 22.61
CA VAL A 351 -16.85 15.54 22.17
C VAL A 351 -17.80 15.63 20.97
N SER A 352 -17.49 14.92 19.90
CA SER A 352 -18.31 14.93 18.68
C SER A 352 -19.62 14.13 18.86
N PRO A 353 -20.59 14.36 17.97
CA PRO A 353 -21.64 13.37 17.73
C PRO A 353 -21.01 12.00 17.32
N LEU A 354 -21.82 10.94 17.41
CA LEU A 354 -21.50 9.66 16.82
C LEU A 354 -21.60 9.78 15.30
N TYR A 355 -20.56 9.32 14.59
CA TYR A 355 -20.53 9.23 13.13
C TYR A 355 -20.60 7.78 12.67
N GLU A 356 -21.36 7.55 11.63
CA GLU A 356 -21.38 6.30 10.85
C GLU A 356 -20.45 6.49 9.64
N CYS A 357 -19.43 5.68 9.53
CA CYS A 357 -18.34 5.82 8.55
C CYS A 357 -17.91 4.47 7.98
N GLY A 358 -16.80 4.44 7.25
CA GLY A 358 -16.37 3.29 6.48
C GLY A 358 -17.36 3.00 5.36
N ASP A 359 -17.55 1.73 5.09
CA ASP A 359 -18.61 1.22 4.19
C ASP A 359 -19.87 0.88 5.01
N ASN A 360 -20.32 1.79 5.87
CA ASN A 360 -21.36 1.62 6.89
C ASN A 360 -21.07 0.54 7.93
N ASN A 361 -19.79 0.29 8.19
CA ASN A 361 -19.32 -0.70 9.15
C ASN A 361 -18.51 -0.12 10.30
N HIS A 362 -18.21 1.18 10.30
CA HIS A 362 -17.54 1.87 11.38
C HIS A 362 -18.45 2.86 12.11
N LEU A 363 -18.35 2.89 13.43
CA LEU A 363 -18.95 3.91 14.28
C LEU A 363 -17.82 4.65 14.99
N LEU A 364 -17.82 5.97 14.93
CA LEU A 364 -16.74 6.83 15.37
C LEU A 364 -17.26 7.94 16.30
N VAL A 365 -16.55 8.20 17.39
CA VAL A 365 -16.65 9.42 18.20
C VAL A 365 -15.27 10.03 18.39
N VAL A 366 -15.19 11.34 18.30
CA VAL A 366 -13.94 12.10 18.35
C VAL A 366 -13.96 13.07 19.53
N VAL A 367 -12.84 13.21 20.18
CA VAL A 367 -12.55 14.26 21.19
C VAL A 367 -11.48 15.17 20.62
N LEU A 368 -11.72 16.48 20.57
CA LEU A 368 -10.68 17.41 20.21
C LEU A 368 -9.75 17.64 21.42
N ASP A 369 -8.54 17.13 21.34
CA ASP A 369 -7.59 17.15 22.45
C ASP A 369 -6.83 18.49 22.49
N LYS A 370 -6.24 18.93 21.35
CA LYS A 370 -5.46 20.16 21.29
C LYS A 370 -5.49 20.85 19.93
N ILE A 371 -5.40 22.17 19.94
CA ILE A 371 -5.27 23.01 18.75
C ILE A 371 -3.88 23.66 18.76
N HIS A 372 -3.07 23.33 17.77
CA HIS A 372 -1.77 23.95 17.54
C HIS A 372 -1.92 25.07 16.50
N ARG A 373 -1.90 26.31 16.97
CA ARG A 373 -2.05 27.49 16.12
C ARG A 373 -0.78 27.77 15.32
N ILE A 374 -0.92 28.50 14.23
CA ILE A 374 0.22 29.03 13.46
C ILE A 374 1.14 29.85 14.40
N GLY A 375 2.45 29.60 14.31
CA GLY A 375 3.44 30.27 15.15
C GLY A 375 4.60 29.35 15.52
N PHE A 376 4.77 29.12 16.80
CA PHE A 376 5.77 28.19 17.33
C PHE A 376 5.14 27.36 18.44
N ARG A 377 5.37 26.07 18.44
CA ARG A 377 5.00 25.20 19.57
C ARG A 377 5.90 25.52 20.75
N ASP A 378 5.33 25.69 21.92
CA ASP A 378 6.06 26.07 23.15
C ASP A 378 6.40 24.84 24.02
N LEU A 379 7.09 25.11 25.13
CA LEU A 379 7.50 24.07 26.08
C LEU A 379 6.33 23.39 26.83
N SER A 380 5.10 23.87 26.72
CA SER A 380 3.93 23.18 27.28
C SER A 380 3.53 21.97 26.42
N ASP A 381 3.98 21.92 25.17
CA ASP A 381 3.83 20.75 24.30
C ASP A 381 4.78 19.64 24.80
N PRO A 382 4.26 18.46 25.17
CA PRO A 382 5.08 17.37 25.70
C PRO A 382 6.18 16.91 24.72
N GLN A 383 5.93 16.96 23.41
CA GLN A 383 6.92 16.54 22.40
C GLN A 383 8.05 17.56 22.31
N VAL A 384 7.71 18.86 22.35
CA VAL A 384 8.72 19.93 22.37
C VAL A 384 9.55 19.82 23.65
N LYS A 385 8.90 19.65 24.81
CA LYS A 385 9.59 19.52 26.10
C LYS A 385 10.56 18.34 26.13
N GLU A 386 10.14 17.16 25.67
CA GLU A 386 11.01 15.98 25.59
C GLU A 386 12.19 16.16 24.63
N MET A 387 11.96 16.77 23.47
CA MET A 387 13.02 17.05 22.50
C MET A 387 14.04 18.05 23.06
N VAL A 388 13.57 19.13 23.67
CA VAL A 388 14.43 20.15 24.30
C VAL A 388 15.20 19.53 25.45
N LYS A 389 14.56 18.72 26.30
CA LYS A 389 15.20 18.04 27.44
C LYS A 389 16.33 17.09 26.97
N ALA A 390 16.10 16.34 25.91
CA ALA A 390 17.12 15.46 25.35
C ALA A 390 18.36 16.25 24.88
N GLU A 391 18.15 17.39 24.21
CA GLU A 391 19.26 18.26 23.81
C GLU A 391 19.99 18.90 25.02
N VAL A 392 19.27 19.32 26.06
CA VAL A 392 19.89 19.84 27.32
C VAL A 392 20.74 18.76 27.98
N ILE A 393 20.23 17.52 28.10
CA ILE A 393 20.98 16.41 28.68
C ILE A 393 22.26 16.16 27.85
N LYS A 394 22.17 16.15 26.54
CA LYS A 394 23.29 15.98 25.64
C LYS A 394 24.35 17.08 25.81
N ASP A 395 23.91 18.33 25.91
CA ASP A 395 24.81 19.46 26.11
C ASP A 395 25.54 19.39 27.47
N LYS A 396 24.82 19.08 28.52
CA LYS A 396 25.42 18.92 29.86
C LYS A 396 26.40 17.75 29.95
N LYS A 397 26.11 16.64 29.25
CA LYS A 397 27.07 15.52 29.12
C LYS A 397 28.32 15.95 28.35
N ALA A 398 28.14 16.72 27.28
CA ALA A 398 29.25 17.26 26.52
C ALA A 398 30.14 18.15 27.39
N GLU A 399 29.56 19.08 28.17
CA GLU A 399 30.27 19.97 29.10
C GLU A 399 31.09 19.17 30.14
N GLN A 400 30.47 18.17 30.77
CA GLN A 400 31.16 17.29 31.75
C GLN A 400 32.34 16.58 31.13
N LEU A 401 32.18 15.99 29.91
CA LEU A 401 33.24 15.29 29.22
C LEU A 401 34.35 16.25 28.75
N MET A 402 33.98 17.43 28.25
CA MET A 402 34.93 18.45 27.83
C MET A 402 35.78 18.94 29.03
N ALA A 403 35.13 19.16 30.19
CA ALA A 403 35.83 19.50 31.44
C ALA A 403 36.77 18.37 31.87
N LYS A 404 36.36 17.11 31.79
CA LYS A 404 37.19 15.92 32.11
C LYS A 404 38.43 15.82 31.25
N VAL A 405 38.34 16.21 29.98
CA VAL A 405 39.48 16.10 29.01
C VAL A 405 40.19 17.42 28.80
N ASN A 406 39.87 18.45 29.56
CA ASN A 406 40.57 19.75 29.48
C ASN A 406 42.07 19.59 29.73
N GLY A 407 42.88 20.25 28.90
CA GLY A 407 44.36 20.20 28.99
C GLY A 407 45.01 18.89 28.46
N VAL A 408 44.23 17.93 27.95
CA VAL A 408 44.77 16.72 27.33
C VAL A 408 45.42 17.06 25.98
N LYS A 409 46.68 16.66 25.78
CA LYS A 409 47.49 16.99 24.58
C LYS A 409 48.05 15.78 23.86
N SER A 410 47.61 14.57 24.21
CA SER A 410 48.06 13.34 23.53
C SER A 410 47.03 12.23 23.62
N ILE A 411 47.06 11.28 22.68
CA ILE A 411 46.23 10.09 22.68
C ILE A 411 46.41 9.24 23.94
N ALA A 412 47.67 9.11 24.42
CA ALA A 412 47.99 8.38 25.64
C ALA A 412 47.30 9.02 26.87
N ALA A 413 47.37 10.35 27.00
CA ALA A 413 46.70 11.08 28.06
C ALA A 413 45.16 10.99 27.96
N ALA A 414 44.60 11.01 26.74
CA ALA A 414 43.17 10.81 26.50
C ALA A 414 42.74 9.40 26.92
N LYS A 415 43.53 8.36 26.63
CA LYS A 415 43.28 6.99 27.08
C LYS A 415 43.26 6.90 28.61
N ALA A 416 44.20 7.53 29.27
CA ALA A 416 44.25 7.57 30.74
C ALA A 416 43.04 8.26 31.37
N LYS A 417 42.35 9.16 30.65
CA LYS A 417 41.07 9.77 31.03
C LYS A 417 39.86 8.91 30.68
N GLY A 418 40.04 7.71 30.16
CA GLY A 418 38.96 6.77 29.79
C GLY A 418 38.47 6.91 28.35
N GLY A 419 39.22 7.56 27.47
CA GLY A 419 38.88 7.64 26.05
C GLY A 419 38.99 6.27 25.37
N LYS A 420 37.96 5.92 24.57
CA LYS A 420 37.97 4.72 23.71
C LYS A 420 38.82 5.00 22.48
N ILE A 421 39.95 4.33 22.38
CA ILE A 421 40.94 4.59 21.31
C ILE A 421 40.64 3.74 20.07
N SER A 422 40.61 4.38 18.92
CA SER A 422 40.49 3.73 17.61
C SER A 422 41.25 4.48 16.52
N SER A 423 41.55 3.81 15.41
CA SER A 423 42.04 4.45 14.20
C SER A 423 40.89 4.64 13.24
N VAL A 424 40.79 5.82 12.65
CA VAL A 424 39.77 6.15 11.64
C VAL A 424 40.48 6.65 10.39
N ASN A 425 40.13 6.08 9.25
CA ASN A 425 40.76 6.35 7.96
C ASN A 425 39.73 6.99 7.01
N GLN A 426 40.23 7.58 5.92
CA GLN A 426 39.43 8.12 4.83
C GLN A 426 38.43 9.21 5.27
N ILE A 427 38.83 10.04 6.23
CA ILE A 427 38.03 11.18 6.67
C ILE A 427 38.17 12.30 5.66
N THR A 428 37.04 12.77 5.10
CA THR A 428 36.99 13.93 4.22
C THR A 428 36.11 15.02 4.86
N PHE A 429 36.25 16.26 4.41
CA PHE A 429 35.41 17.37 4.88
C PHE A 429 33.99 17.21 4.37
N ALA A 430 33.81 16.77 3.13
CA ALA A 430 32.52 16.68 2.45
C ALA A 430 31.55 15.64 3.04
N ALA A 431 32.05 14.65 3.80
CA ALA A 431 31.23 13.58 4.35
C ALA A 431 31.37 13.44 5.89
N PRO A 432 30.25 13.31 6.64
CA PRO A 432 30.31 13.01 8.06
C PRO A 432 30.94 11.66 8.32
N THR A 433 31.93 11.60 9.21
CA THR A 433 32.62 10.37 9.58
C THR A 433 31.80 9.58 10.61
N PHE A 434 31.54 8.31 10.31
CA PHE A 434 30.89 7.39 11.26
C PHE A 434 31.91 6.89 12.29
N ILE A 435 31.56 7.01 13.58
CA ILE A 435 32.41 6.58 14.71
C ILE A 435 31.77 5.38 15.40
N ALA A 436 32.35 4.21 15.21
CA ALA A 436 31.81 2.95 15.77
C ALA A 436 31.70 2.97 17.31
N ALA A 437 32.63 3.66 18.02
CA ALA A 437 32.63 3.75 19.48
C ALA A 437 31.40 4.50 20.05
N THR A 438 30.74 5.35 19.24
CA THR A 438 29.56 6.14 19.63
C THR A 438 28.32 5.78 18.81
N GLY A 439 28.48 5.00 17.72
CA GLY A 439 27.40 4.59 16.83
C GLY A 439 26.78 5.74 16.01
N ALA A 440 27.49 6.83 15.81
CA ALA A 440 26.98 8.04 15.16
C ALA A 440 27.92 8.60 14.09
N SER A 441 27.32 9.33 13.14
CA SER A 441 28.07 10.15 12.18
C SER A 441 28.33 11.52 12.76
N GLU A 442 29.59 11.98 12.66
CA GLU A 442 30.14 13.12 13.37
C GLU A 442 30.69 14.20 12.42
N PRO A 443 29.84 15.08 11.88
CA PRO A 443 30.26 16.13 10.94
C PRO A 443 31.22 17.14 11.58
N ALA A 444 31.03 17.47 12.85
CA ALA A 444 31.94 18.39 13.57
C ALA A 444 33.37 17.81 13.69
N LEU A 445 33.48 16.48 13.85
CA LEU A 445 34.76 15.80 13.85
C LEU A 445 35.43 15.84 12.47
N SER A 446 34.67 15.58 11.40
CA SER A 446 35.18 15.66 10.02
C SER A 446 35.75 17.06 9.72
N GLY A 447 35.01 18.10 10.08
CA GLY A 447 35.47 19.49 9.93
C GLY A 447 36.73 19.80 10.74
N ALA A 448 36.80 19.40 12.02
CA ALA A 448 37.95 19.62 12.88
C ALA A 448 39.20 18.86 12.38
N VAL A 449 39.06 17.61 11.92
CA VAL A 449 40.13 16.81 11.36
C VAL A 449 40.68 17.43 10.08
N SER A 450 39.79 17.86 9.17
CA SER A 450 40.20 18.49 7.90
C SER A 450 40.98 19.79 8.13
N ALA A 451 40.64 20.57 9.15
CA ALA A 451 41.34 21.80 9.52
C ALA A 451 42.67 21.57 10.25
N THR A 452 42.90 20.37 10.79
CA THR A 452 44.10 20.06 11.58
C THR A 452 45.26 19.56 10.69
N LYS A 453 46.49 20.05 10.92
CA LYS A 453 47.68 19.64 10.14
C LYS A 453 48.12 18.21 10.43
N LYS A 454 48.74 17.55 9.46
CA LYS A 454 49.36 16.24 9.66
C LYS A 454 50.37 16.27 10.83
N GLY A 455 50.32 15.26 11.68
CA GLY A 455 51.13 15.11 12.88
C GLY A 455 50.60 15.87 14.10
N ALA A 456 49.67 16.82 13.93
CA ALA A 456 49.13 17.62 15.02
C ALA A 456 48.04 16.89 15.81
N PHE A 457 47.97 17.17 17.11
CA PHE A 457 46.88 16.80 18.00
C PHE A 457 45.79 17.87 17.93
N SER A 458 44.50 17.48 18.16
CA SER A 458 43.39 18.41 18.18
C SER A 458 43.61 19.56 19.16
N ALA A 459 43.41 20.80 18.70
CA ALA A 459 43.60 21.99 19.54
C ALA A 459 42.65 22.02 20.73
N HIS A 460 41.45 21.55 20.51
CA HIS A 460 40.36 21.49 21.48
C HIS A 460 39.59 20.17 21.38
N ALA A 461 38.89 19.80 22.43
CA ALA A 461 37.95 18.70 22.38
C ALA A 461 36.76 19.07 21.46
N VAL A 462 36.39 18.15 20.57
CA VAL A 462 35.30 18.36 19.61
C VAL A 462 34.01 17.79 20.18
N LYS A 463 33.00 18.64 20.34
CA LYS A 463 31.64 18.25 20.68
C LYS A 463 30.98 17.68 19.43
N GLY A 464 30.61 16.42 19.47
CA GLY A 464 29.90 15.76 18.38
C GLY A 464 28.46 15.44 18.70
N ASN A 465 27.84 14.65 17.82
CA ASN A 465 26.45 14.22 17.96
C ASN A 465 26.23 13.24 19.12
N ALA A 466 27.17 12.30 19.33
CA ALA A 466 27.02 11.24 20.33
C ALA A 466 28.22 11.13 21.31
N GLY A 467 29.16 12.06 21.27
CA GLY A 467 30.31 12.07 22.16
C GLY A 467 31.20 13.30 22.03
N VAL A 468 32.23 13.34 22.88
CA VAL A 468 33.31 14.31 22.81
C VAL A 468 34.57 13.58 22.28
N TYR A 469 35.29 14.25 21.41
CA TYR A 469 36.40 13.65 20.66
C TYR A 469 37.69 14.43 20.79
N LEU A 470 38.79 13.69 20.99
CA LEU A 470 40.17 14.17 20.82
C LEU A 470 40.82 13.30 19.75
N PHE A 471 41.70 13.88 18.96
CA PHE A 471 42.33 13.12 17.88
C PHE A 471 43.73 13.64 17.56
N GLN A 472 44.51 12.77 16.94
CA GLN A 472 45.79 13.14 16.33
C GLN A 472 45.75 12.78 14.86
N VAL A 473 46.06 13.72 13.97
CA VAL A 473 46.10 13.44 12.52
C VAL A 473 47.42 12.72 12.22
N THR A 474 47.33 11.47 11.82
CA THR A 474 48.49 10.63 11.52
C THR A 474 48.95 10.77 10.08
N ASN A 475 48.00 10.94 9.16
CA ASN A 475 48.30 11.14 7.75
C ASN A 475 47.25 12.06 7.06
N LYS A 476 47.69 12.73 6.01
CA LYS A 476 46.86 13.42 5.03
C LYS A 476 47.34 13.07 3.62
N SER A 477 46.43 12.74 2.73
CA SER A 477 46.72 12.40 1.34
C SER A 477 45.54 12.82 0.44
N ASN A 478 45.85 13.08 -0.81
CA ASN A 478 44.80 13.30 -1.81
C ASN A 478 44.46 11.98 -2.50
N ARG A 479 43.23 11.77 -2.83
CA ARG A 479 42.80 10.68 -3.70
C ARG A 479 43.47 10.84 -5.08
N PRO A 480 43.75 9.74 -5.80
CA PRO A 480 44.38 9.80 -7.13
C PRO A 480 43.34 10.21 -8.22
N VAL A 481 42.63 11.31 -7.98
CA VAL A 481 41.65 11.86 -8.88
C VAL A 481 42.12 13.23 -9.36
N LYS A 482 41.96 13.54 -10.65
CA LYS A 482 42.28 14.85 -11.20
C LYS A 482 41.06 15.78 -11.14
N PHE A 483 41.33 17.05 -10.84
CA PHE A 483 40.30 18.08 -10.89
C PHE A 483 39.74 18.24 -12.33
N ASP A 484 38.46 18.19 -12.50
CA ASP A 484 37.77 18.49 -13.73
C ASP A 484 36.70 19.55 -13.46
N GLU A 485 36.88 20.73 -14.02
CA GLU A 485 35.98 21.88 -13.82
C GLU A 485 34.52 21.65 -14.32
N LYS A 486 34.32 20.64 -15.20
CA LYS A 486 32.98 20.29 -15.69
C LYS A 486 32.20 19.39 -14.70
N THR A 487 32.91 18.75 -13.79
CA THR A 487 32.30 17.82 -12.81
C THR A 487 31.96 18.54 -11.52
N TYR A 488 32.66 19.61 -11.19
CA TYR A 488 32.51 20.44 -9.99
C TYR A 488 32.06 21.86 -10.35
#